data_be565738667b37e1ed6603796e636663
#
_entry.id   be565738667b37e1ed6603796e636663
#
_cell.length_a   1.000
_cell.length_b   1.000
_cell.length_c   1.000
_cell.angle_alpha   90.00
_cell.angle_beta   90.00
_cell.angle_gamma   90.00
#
_symmetry.space_group_name_H-M   'P 1'
#
loop_
_entity.id
_entity.type
_entity.pdbx_description
1 polymer ?
#
loop_
_entity_poly.entity_id
_entity_poly.type
_entity_poly.pdbx_seq_one_letter_code
_entity_poly.pdbx_strand_id
1 'polypeptide(L)'
;MGKKSSSIAIIAKIETKESVANLPQIIVKAASKQPFGVMIARGDLAVEAGYHRLSELQEEILWICEAAHVPVIWATQVLETLVKTGLPTRAEITDAAMGERAECVMLNKGPHIVKAVSILSDILGRMNEHQRKKAPQLRALSIALHTVFKD
;
A
#
# COMPACT_ATOMS: atom_id res chain seq x y z
N MET A 1 16.62 -2.52 -22.76
CA MET A 1 16.73 -1.24 -22.03
C MET A 1 18.18 -0.77 -22.11
N GLY A 2 18.43 0.51 -22.42
CA GLY A 2 19.77 1.06 -22.58
C GLY A 2 20.49 1.30 -21.25
N LYS A 3 21.76 1.74 -21.30
CA LYS A 3 22.66 2.00 -20.14
C LYS A 3 22.11 2.93 -19.02
N LYS A 4 20.98 3.61 -19.22
CA LYS A 4 20.31 4.49 -18.23
C LYS A 4 19.27 3.77 -17.37
N SER A 5 19.05 2.48 -17.52
CA SER A 5 17.96 1.75 -16.84
C SER A 5 18.14 1.64 -15.31
N SER A 6 19.37 1.65 -14.82
CA SER A 6 19.67 1.53 -13.37
C SER A 6 19.30 2.79 -12.55
N SER A 7 19.05 3.92 -13.20
CA SER A 7 18.63 5.16 -12.55
C SER A 7 17.10 5.38 -12.55
N ILE A 8 16.35 4.50 -13.20
CA ILE A 8 14.89 4.60 -13.30
C ILE A 8 14.29 3.69 -12.24
N ALA A 9 13.47 4.25 -11.34
CA ALA A 9 12.70 3.47 -10.40
C ALA A 9 11.51 2.80 -11.09
N ILE A 10 11.24 1.53 -10.73
CA ILE A 10 10.04 0.81 -11.16
C ILE A 10 9.09 0.70 -9.99
N ILE A 11 7.82 1.04 -10.21
CA ILE A 11 6.73 0.78 -9.28
C ILE A 11 5.88 -0.34 -9.85
N ALA A 12 5.86 -1.49 -9.16
CA ALA A 12 5.01 -2.62 -9.53
C ALA A 12 3.58 -2.38 -9.04
N LYS A 13 2.62 -2.39 -9.95
CA LYS A 13 1.20 -2.28 -9.63
C LYS A 13 0.66 -3.66 -9.27
N ILE A 14 0.31 -3.86 -8.01
CA ILE A 14 -0.25 -5.12 -7.49
C ILE A 14 -1.77 -5.04 -7.55
N GLU A 15 -2.37 -5.78 -8.47
CA GLU A 15 -3.79 -5.68 -8.82
C GLU A 15 -4.48 -7.03 -9.09
N THR A 16 -3.72 -8.14 -9.09
CA THR A 16 -4.24 -9.47 -9.34
C THR A 16 -3.85 -10.45 -8.23
N LYS A 17 -4.62 -11.51 -8.04
CA LYS A 17 -4.28 -12.62 -7.11
C LYS A 17 -2.88 -13.17 -7.37
N GLU A 18 -2.54 -13.33 -8.64
CA GLU A 18 -1.24 -13.85 -9.07
C GLU A 18 -0.11 -12.89 -8.66
N SER A 19 -0.30 -11.57 -8.82
CA SER A 19 0.70 -10.59 -8.41
C SER A 19 0.92 -10.57 -6.90
N VAL A 20 -0.12 -10.78 -6.09
CA VAL A 20 -0.01 -10.93 -4.63
C VAL A 20 0.76 -12.21 -4.28
N ALA A 21 0.39 -13.35 -4.87
CA ALA A 21 1.04 -14.63 -4.60
C ALA A 21 2.53 -14.63 -4.96
N ASN A 22 2.91 -13.89 -6.02
CA ASN A 22 4.29 -13.80 -6.49
C ASN A 22 5.04 -12.57 -5.96
N LEU A 23 4.45 -11.77 -5.07
CA LEU A 23 5.05 -10.51 -4.59
C LEU A 23 6.47 -10.67 -4.05
N PRO A 24 6.79 -11.67 -3.21
CA PRO A 24 8.15 -11.87 -2.72
C PRO A 24 9.17 -12.07 -3.86
N GLN A 25 8.83 -12.87 -4.86
CA GLN A 25 9.68 -13.12 -6.02
C GLN A 25 9.86 -11.88 -6.91
N ILE A 26 8.78 -11.09 -7.07
CA ILE A 26 8.80 -9.83 -7.81
C ILE A 26 9.76 -8.86 -7.12
N ILE A 27 9.66 -8.70 -5.79
CA ILE A 27 10.54 -7.83 -5.00
C ILE A 27 12.00 -8.26 -5.16
N VAL A 28 12.33 -9.53 -4.92
CA VAL A 28 13.71 -10.03 -5.00
C VAL A 28 14.30 -9.80 -6.39
N LYS A 29 13.55 -10.09 -7.46
CA LYS A 29 14.03 -9.92 -8.83
C LYS A 29 14.20 -8.46 -9.24
N ALA A 30 13.29 -7.59 -8.82
CA ALA A 30 13.29 -6.18 -9.23
C ALA A 30 14.26 -5.34 -8.41
N ALA A 31 14.21 -5.43 -7.08
CA ALA A 31 15.03 -4.64 -6.17
C ALA A 31 16.54 -4.95 -6.31
N SER A 32 16.88 -6.17 -6.72
CA SER A 32 18.29 -6.53 -7.00
C SER A 32 18.89 -5.83 -8.23
N LYS A 33 18.08 -5.19 -9.07
CA LYS A 33 18.53 -4.62 -10.35
C LYS A 33 18.43 -3.10 -10.41
N GLN A 34 17.45 -2.52 -9.73
CA GLN A 34 17.16 -1.08 -9.81
C GLN A 34 16.28 -0.62 -8.64
N PRO A 35 16.15 0.69 -8.39
CA PRO A 35 15.21 1.22 -7.41
C PRO A 35 13.80 0.70 -7.69
N PHE A 36 13.13 0.17 -6.66
CA PHE A 36 11.87 -0.53 -6.81
C PHE A 36 10.90 -0.13 -5.71
N GLY A 37 9.63 -0.06 -6.04
CA GLY A 37 8.52 0.15 -5.12
C GLY A 37 7.29 -0.62 -5.54
N VAL A 38 6.28 -0.63 -4.69
CA VAL A 38 5.01 -1.33 -4.90
C VAL A 38 3.86 -0.35 -4.84
N MET A 39 2.86 -0.50 -5.69
CA MET A 39 1.59 0.21 -5.62
C MET A 39 0.47 -0.79 -5.37
N ILE A 40 -0.28 -0.61 -4.30
CA ILE A 40 -1.48 -1.38 -4.03
C ILE A 40 -2.63 -0.79 -4.83
N ALA A 41 -3.02 -1.44 -5.93
CA ALA A 41 -4.11 -1.01 -6.80
C ALA A 41 -5.44 -1.55 -6.29
N ARG A 42 -5.95 -0.96 -5.22
CA ARG A 42 -7.05 -1.49 -4.41
C ARG A 42 -8.36 -1.69 -5.18
N GLY A 43 -8.68 -0.82 -6.12
CA GLY A 43 -9.87 -0.94 -6.95
C GLY A 43 -9.87 -2.23 -7.77
N ASP A 44 -8.80 -2.45 -8.55
CA ASP A 44 -8.65 -3.63 -9.38
C ASP A 44 -8.50 -4.91 -8.53
N LEU A 45 -7.72 -4.82 -7.44
CA LEU A 45 -7.51 -5.93 -6.51
C LEU A 45 -8.82 -6.38 -5.84
N ALA A 46 -9.71 -5.44 -5.49
CA ALA A 46 -11.01 -5.75 -4.89
C ALA A 46 -11.93 -6.50 -5.87
N VAL A 47 -11.90 -6.15 -7.15
CA VAL A 47 -12.64 -6.86 -8.20
C VAL A 47 -12.08 -8.26 -8.41
N GLU A 48 -10.78 -8.38 -8.49
CA GLU A 48 -10.08 -9.63 -8.77
C GLU A 48 -10.16 -10.64 -7.59
N ALA A 49 -9.93 -10.18 -6.36
CA ALA A 49 -9.85 -11.03 -5.18
C ALA A 49 -11.17 -11.17 -4.40
N GLY A 50 -12.10 -10.26 -4.62
CA GLY A 50 -13.34 -10.09 -3.86
C GLY A 50 -13.18 -9.05 -2.73
N TYR A 51 -14.19 -8.20 -2.56
CA TYR A 51 -14.18 -7.08 -1.62
C TYR A 51 -13.91 -7.48 -0.16
N HIS A 52 -14.41 -8.64 0.25
CA HIS A 52 -14.26 -9.15 1.62
C HIS A 52 -12.81 -9.53 1.98
N ARG A 53 -11.96 -9.78 0.97
CA ARG A 53 -10.54 -10.10 1.17
C ARG A 53 -9.61 -8.91 1.04
N LEU A 54 -10.11 -7.77 0.57
CA LEU A 54 -9.27 -6.63 0.25
C LEU A 54 -8.44 -6.15 1.46
N SER A 55 -9.07 -6.03 2.63
CA SER A 55 -8.38 -5.54 3.83
C SER A 55 -7.24 -6.46 4.28
N GLU A 56 -7.46 -7.78 4.24
CA GLU A 56 -6.45 -8.80 4.54
C GLU A 56 -5.27 -8.70 3.57
N LEU A 57 -5.54 -8.61 2.27
CA LEU A 57 -4.50 -8.55 1.25
C LEU A 57 -3.69 -7.25 1.32
N GLN A 58 -4.31 -6.13 1.65
CA GLN A 58 -3.62 -4.87 1.90
C GLN A 58 -2.60 -5.00 3.04
N GLU A 59 -3.01 -5.63 4.14
CA GLU A 59 -2.12 -5.89 5.28
C GLU A 59 -0.94 -6.77 4.90
N GLU A 60 -1.18 -7.88 4.20
CA GLU A 60 -0.14 -8.80 3.76
C GLU A 60 0.88 -8.11 2.84
N ILE A 61 0.42 -7.31 1.89
CA ILE A 61 1.29 -6.54 0.99
C ILE A 61 2.14 -5.54 1.78
N LEU A 62 1.54 -4.79 2.71
CA LEU A 62 2.25 -3.84 3.56
C LEU A 62 3.35 -4.54 4.38
N TRP A 63 3.05 -5.67 5.02
CA TRP A 63 4.02 -6.42 5.83
C TRP A 63 5.18 -6.99 5.01
N ILE A 64 4.89 -7.54 3.82
CA ILE A 64 5.94 -8.06 2.93
C ILE A 64 6.86 -6.93 2.48
N CYS A 65 6.29 -5.78 2.10
CA CYS A 65 7.06 -4.63 1.65
C CYS A 65 7.88 -4.00 2.79
N GLU A 66 7.32 -3.90 4.00
CA GLU A 66 8.04 -3.44 5.20
C GLU A 66 9.24 -4.34 5.52
N ALA A 67 9.03 -5.67 5.55
CA ALA A 67 10.10 -6.63 5.77
C ALA A 67 11.21 -6.57 4.71
N ALA A 68 10.86 -6.20 3.49
CA ALA A 68 11.80 -6.05 2.38
C ALA A 68 12.38 -4.63 2.23
N HIS A 69 12.00 -3.67 3.07
CA HIS A 69 12.34 -2.25 2.94
C HIS A 69 11.98 -1.67 1.57
N VAL A 70 10.82 -2.05 1.02
CA VAL A 70 10.31 -1.60 -0.27
C VAL A 70 9.19 -0.58 -0.04
N PRO A 71 9.31 0.65 -0.58
CA PRO A 71 8.28 1.66 -0.40
C PRO A 71 6.98 1.28 -1.09
N VAL A 72 5.87 1.63 -0.44
CA VAL A 72 4.50 1.34 -0.90
C VAL A 72 3.76 2.62 -1.24
N ILE A 73 3.00 2.58 -2.33
CA ILE A 73 2.02 3.60 -2.69
C ILE A 73 0.62 3.05 -2.40
N TRP A 74 -0.08 3.70 -1.47
CA TRP A 74 -1.51 3.46 -1.20
C TRP A 74 -2.34 4.12 -2.27
N ALA A 75 -2.96 3.34 -3.15
CA ALA A 75 -3.53 3.86 -4.38
C ALA A 75 -4.99 3.45 -4.60
N THR A 76 -5.59 4.17 -5.54
CA THR A 76 -6.94 4.10 -6.06
C THR A 76 -8.03 4.52 -5.07
N GLN A 77 -8.90 5.41 -5.53
CA GLN A 77 -10.13 5.85 -4.85
C GLN A 77 -9.96 6.46 -3.44
N VAL A 78 -8.76 6.92 -3.09
CA VAL A 78 -8.54 7.63 -1.81
C VAL A 78 -9.22 8.99 -1.88
N LEU A 79 -10.12 9.28 -0.93
CA LEU A 79 -10.90 10.52 -0.86
C LEU A 79 -11.60 10.87 -2.18
N GLU A 80 -12.07 9.88 -2.93
CA GLU A 80 -12.60 10.07 -4.28
C GLU A 80 -13.86 10.93 -4.30
N THR A 81 -14.79 10.74 -3.36
CA THR A 81 -15.98 11.56 -3.24
C THR A 81 -15.64 12.98 -2.86
N LEU A 82 -14.70 13.17 -1.93
CA LEU A 82 -14.17 14.50 -1.58
C LEU A 82 -13.59 15.20 -2.81
N VAL A 83 -12.76 14.51 -3.59
CA VAL A 83 -12.12 15.10 -4.80
C VAL A 83 -13.17 15.50 -5.83
N LYS A 84 -14.23 14.72 -6.00
CA LYS A 84 -15.32 14.95 -6.97
C LYS A 84 -16.35 15.98 -6.52
N THR A 85 -16.78 15.93 -5.25
CA THR A 85 -17.94 16.68 -4.75
C THR A 85 -17.59 17.77 -3.72
N GLY A 86 -16.38 17.74 -3.16
CA GLY A 86 -15.96 18.67 -2.11
C GLY A 86 -16.35 18.23 -0.68
N LEU A 87 -17.06 17.09 -0.51
CA LEU A 87 -17.45 16.54 0.78
C LEU A 87 -17.00 15.08 0.91
N PRO A 88 -16.27 14.70 1.97
CA PRO A 88 -15.86 13.32 2.19
C PRO A 88 -16.96 12.49 2.83
N THR A 89 -16.92 11.18 2.62
CA THR A 89 -17.65 10.21 3.42
C THR A 89 -16.81 9.78 4.63
N ARG A 90 -17.47 9.26 5.67
CA ARG A 90 -16.73 8.70 6.84
C ARG A 90 -15.84 7.53 6.46
N ALA A 91 -16.29 6.68 5.53
CA ALA A 91 -15.52 5.54 5.04
C ALA A 91 -14.23 5.99 4.35
N GLU A 92 -14.28 7.04 3.52
CA GLU A 92 -13.08 7.59 2.86
C GLU A 92 -12.07 8.19 3.86
N ILE A 93 -12.54 8.82 4.93
CA ILE A 93 -11.65 9.34 6.00
C ILE A 93 -10.93 8.19 6.69
N THR A 94 -11.64 7.11 7.03
CA THR A 94 -11.05 5.93 7.67
C THR A 94 -10.07 5.23 6.72
N ASP A 95 -10.43 5.10 5.45
CA ASP A 95 -9.55 4.54 4.43
C ASP A 95 -8.27 5.38 4.22
N ALA A 96 -8.40 6.71 4.16
CA ALA A 96 -7.27 7.61 4.06
C ALA A 96 -6.32 7.49 5.27
N ALA A 97 -6.87 7.29 6.46
CA ALA A 97 -6.09 7.10 7.68
C ALA A 97 -5.24 5.82 7.63
N MET A 98 -5.73 4.74 6.98
CA MET A 98 -4.95 3.52 6.76
C MET A 98 -3.76 3.74 5.83
N GLY A 99 -3.84 4.74 4.95
CA GLY A 99 -2.76 5.13 4.03
C GLY A 99 -1.50 5.65 4.72
N GLU A 100 -1.57 6.02 6.01
CA GLU A 100 -0.40 6.44 6.81
C GLU A 100 0.66 5.34 6.89
N ARG A 101 0.29 4.09 6.75
CA ARG A 101 1.20 2.94 6.78
C ARG A 101 2.01 2.75 5.49
N ALA A 102 1.75 3.55 4.47
CA ALA A 102 2.48 3.56 3.20
C ALA A 102 3.31 4.85 3.08
N GLU A 103 4.41 4.80 2.35
CA GLU A 103 5.29 5.95 2.14
C GLU A 103 4.69 7.01 1.21
N CYS A 104 3.65 6.65 0.46
CA CYS A 104 2.96 7.56 -0.44
C CYS A 104 1.48 7.22 -0.56
N VAL A 105 0.63 8.24 -0.64
CA VAL A 105 -0.80 8.09 -0.93
C VAL A 105 -1.12 8.78 -2.25
N MET A 106 -1.74 8.06 -3.18
CA MET A 106 -2.13 8.58 -4.48
C MET A 106 -3.58 9.09 -4.45
N LEU A 107 -3.78 10.36 -4.78
CA LEU A 107 -5.09 10.96 -5.02
C LEU A 107 -5.40 11.01 -6.52
N ASN A 108 -6.67 10.86 -6.88
CA ASN A 108 -7.15 11.08 -8.24
C ASN A 108 -7.31 12.58 -8.52
N LYS A 109 -7.27 12.95 -9.80
CA LYS A 109 -7.58 14.32 -10.24
C LYS A 109 -9.05 14.65 -10.05
N GLY A 110 -9.36 15.92 -9.77
CA GLY A 110 -10.73 16.43 -9.71
C GLY A 110 -10.79 17.88 -9.23
N PRO A 111 -11.99 18.48 -9.25
CA PRO A 111 -12.15 19.92 -8.97
C PRO A 111 -11.77 20.31 -7.54
N HIS A 112 -11.84 19.39 -6.57
CA HIS A 112 -11.53 19.66 -5.17
C HIS A 112 -10.20 19.05 -4.72
N ILE A 113 -9.26 18.81 -5.64
CA ILE A 113 -7.99 18.15 -5.34
C ILE A 113 -7.16 18.89 -4.27
N VAL A 114 -7.12 20.22 -4.32
CA VAL A 114 -6.37 21.02 -3.33
C VAL A 114 -6.91 20.80 -1.92
N LYS A 115 -8.25 20.80 -1.79
CA LYS A 115 -8.93 20.50 -0.51
C LYS A 115 -8.61 19.07 -0.04
N ALA A 116 -8.62 18.11 -0.96
CA ALA A 116 -8.32 16.72 -0.64
C ALA A 116 -6.87 16.54 -0.16
N VAL A 117 -5.90 17.21 -0.78
CA VAL A 117 -4.49 17.20 -0.32
C VAL A 117 -4.37 17.76 1.08
N SER A 118 -5.02 18.90 1.39
CA SER A 118 -5.00 19.51 2.71
C SER A 118 -5.59 18.59 3.79
N ILE A 119 -6.76 18.01 3.53
CA ILE A 119 -7.43 17.09 4.45
C ILE A 119 -6.60 15.82 4.64
N LEU A 120 -6.07 15.23 3.57
CA LEU A 120 -5.21 14.06 3.65
C LEU A 120 -3.96 14.34 4.49
N SER A 121 -3.30 15.47 4.28
CA SER A 121 -2.12 15.86 5.06
C SER A 121 -2.41 15.96 6.56
N ASP A 122 -3.56 16.54 6.94
CA ASP A 122 -3.99 16.61 8.35
C ASP A 122 -4.26 15.22 8.93
N ILE A 123 -4.97 14.35 8.18
CA ILE A 123 -5.26 12.98 8.61
C ILE A 123 -3.95 12.22 8.85
N LEU A 124 -3.04 12.21 7.87
CA LEU A 124 -1.79 11.47 7.95
C LEU A 124 -0.90 11.99 9.08
N GLY A 125 -0.82 13.32 9.28
CA GLY A 125 -0.09 13.91 10.38
C GLY A 125 -0.60 13.46 11.76
N ARG A 126 -1.91 13.43 11.96
CA ARG A 126 -2.54 12.95 13.20
C ARG A 126 -2.33 11.45 13.40
N MET A 127 -2.44 10.64 12.34
CA MET A 127 -2.27 9.19 12.43
C MET A 127 -0.84 8.79 12.73
N ASN A 128 0.15 9.50 12.23
CA ASN A 128 1.57 9.25 12.51
C ASN A 128 1.89 9.34 14.03
N GLU A 129 1.24 10.25 14.76
CA GLU A 129 1.40 10.32 16.21
C GLU A 129 0.81 9.09 16.94
N HIS A 130 -0.26 8.52 16.41
CA HIS A 130 -0.91 7.32 16.96
C HIS A 130 -0.15 6.03 16.66
N GLN A 131 0.44 5.88 15.49
CA GLN A 131 1.17 4.69 15.07
C GLN A 131 2.46 4.49 15.90
N ARG A 132 3.14 5.55 16.31
CA ARG A 132 4.30 5.47 17.21
C ARG A 132 3.96 4.91 18.59
N LYS A 133 2.73 5.02 19.07
CA LYS A 133 2.27 4.51 20.38
C LYS A 133 1.71 3.08 20.32
N LYS A 134 1.37 2.60 19.13
CA LYS A 134 0.82 1.25 18.89
C LYS A 134 1.55 0.61 17.73
N ALA A 135 2.85 0.35 17.90
CA ALA A 135 3.53 -0.54 16.97
C ALA A 135 2.78 -1.88 16.95
N PRO A 136 2.25 -2.34 15.81
CA PRO A 136 1.60 -3.62 15.75
C PRO A 136 2.60 -4.69 16.17
N GLN A 137 2.28 -5.46 17.19
CA GLN A 137 3.11 -6.60 17.55
C GLN A 137 2.97 -7.61 16.41
N LEU A 138 4.03 -7.77 15.66
CA LEU A 138 4.11 -8.80 14.63
C LEU A 138 3.96 -10.16 15.33
N ARG A 139 2.84 -10.84 15.09
CA ARG A 139 2.71 -12.24 15.49
C ARG A 139 3.71 -13.07 14.69
N ALA A 140 4.18 -14.16 15.28
CA ALA A 140 5.01 -15.11 14.56
C ALA A 140 4.31 -15.53 13.26
N LEU A 141 5.01 -15.39 12.14
CA LEU A 141 4.51 -15.83 10.84
C LEU A 141 4.32 -17.36 10.88
N SER A 142 3.20 -17.85 10.34
CA SER A 142 2.93 -19.29 10.26
C SER A 142 4.03 -20.07 9.52
N ILE A 143 4.71 -19.43 8.58
CA ILE A 143 5.90 -19.97 7.89
C ILE A 143 7.05 -20.23 8.87
N ALA A 144 7.29 -19.36 9.84
CA ALA A 144 8.33 -19.54 10.85
C ALA A 144 8.00 -20.66 11.84
N LEU A 145 6.71 -20.89 12.11
CA LEU A 145 6.26 -21.98 13.00
C LEU A 145 6.40 -23.36 12.35
N HIS A 146 6.37 -23.47 11.03
CA HIS A 146 6.54 -24.76 10.34
C HIS A 146 8.00 -25.16 10.10
N THR A 147 8.93 -24.23 10.20
CA THR A 147 10.36 -24.49 9.97
C THR A 147 11.16 -24.75 11.25
N VAL A 148 10.64 -24.34 12.41
CA VAL A 148 11.40 -24.40 13.68
C VAL A 148 11.19 -25.68 14.48
N PHE A 149 10.20 -26.52 14.12
CA PHE A 149 9.81 -27.73 14.87
C PHE A 149 9.68 -29.00 14.01
N LYS A 150 10.50 -29.15 12.97
CA LYS A 150 10.71 -30.43 12.30
C LYS A 150 12.13 -30.88 12.57
N ASP A 151 12.33 -31.50 13.71
CA ASP A 151 13.32 -32.56 13.94
C ASP A 151 12.58 -33.90 13.95
#